data_2392a0c511f1dc0894e968c78d3f9ad4
#
_entry.id   2392a0c511f1dc0894e968c78d3f9ad4
#
_cell.length_a   1.000
_cell.length_b   1.000
_cell.length_c   1.000
_cell.angle_alpha   90.00
_cell.angle_beta   90.00
_cell.angle_gamma   90.00
#
_symmetry.space_group_name_H-M   'P 1'
#
loop_
_entity.id
_entity.type
_entity.pdbx_description
1 polymer ?
#
loop_
_entity_poly.entity_id
_entity_poly.type
_entity_poly.pdbx_seq_one_letter_code
_entity_poly.pdbx_strand_id
1 'polypeptide(L)'
;MTSVYEPWDETRGAEIIASLSHVEGGTLVMLHALQEAFGYVPQPAIPMIAQALNLSRAEVHGVFTFYHDFRHEPAGRHVLKLCRAEACQAAGGDALAAHAEASLGIKLGHTTADRRVTLEPIYCLGLCATAPSAMLDGRVVGRLTEQRLDALVTEAQR
;
A
#
# COMPACT_ATOMS: atom_id res chain seq x y z
N MET A 1 -4.30 -8.86 19.52
CA MET A 1 -3.29 -8.08 18.76
C MET A 1 -4.07 -7.02 18.00
N THR A 2 -3.98 -5.78 18.44
CA THR A 2 -4.73 -4.65 17.87
C THR A 2 -4.20 -4.36 16.47
N SER A 3 -5.10 -4.38 15.49
CA SER A 3 -4.83 -3.84 14.15
C SER A 3 -4.34 -2.38 14.31
N VAL A 4 -3.35 -1.98 13.50
CA VAL A 4 -2.88 -0.59 13.45
C VAL A 4 -3.97 0.33 12.91
N TYR A 5 -4.96 -0.24 12.19
CA TYR A 5 -6.04 0.47 11.55
C TYR A 5 -7.39 0.19 12.23
N GLU A 6 -8.27 1.19 12.21
CA GLU A 6 -9.65 1.07 12.67
C GLU A 6 -10.41 0.07 11.77
N PRO A 7 -11.34 -0.77 12.31
CA PRO A 7 -12.27 -1.50 11.47
C PRO A 7 -13.19 -0.51 10.73
N TRP A 8 -13.62 -0.86 9.51
CA TRP A 8 -14.55 -0.01 8.77
C TRP A 8 -15.83 0.24 9.57
N ASP A 9 -16.14 1.52 9.74
CA ASP A 9 -17.40 2.02 10.30
C ASP A 9 -17.93 3.14 9.40
N GLU A 10 -19.18 3.03 8.99
CA GLU A 10 -19.79 3.97 8.03
C GLU A 10 -19.92 5.38 8.62
N THR A 11 -20.24 5.49 9.91
CA THR A 11 -20.34 6.77 10.62
C THR A 11 -18.99 7.47 10.66
N ARG A 12 -17.95 6.71 11.02
CA ARG A 12 -16.58 7.22 11.03
C ARG A 12 -16.11 7.63 9.64
N GLY A 13 -16.46 6.87 8.61
CA GLY A 13 -16.20 7.20 7.21
C GLY A 13 -16.89 8.52 6.80
N ALA A 14 -18.16 8.69 7.19
CA ALA A 14 -18.91 9.91 6.93
C ALA A 14 -18.31 11.14 7.61
N GLU A 15 -17.85 11.02 8.87
CA GLU A 15 -17.16 12.08 9.60
C GLU A 15 -15.89 12.53 8.88
N ILE A 16 -15.04 11.59 8.44
CA ILE A 16 -13.81 11.87 7.70
C ILE A 16 -14.14 12.63 6.41
N ILE A 17 -15.10 12.14 5.63
CA ILE A 17 -15.52 12.75 4.36
C ILE A 17 -16.06 14.15 4.60
N ALA A 18 -16.95 14.34 5.59
CA ALA A 18 -17.55 15.62 5.92
C ALA A 18 -16.50 16.65 6.32
N SER A 19 -15.49 16.27 7.09
CA SER A 19 -14.41 17.16 7.53
C SER A 19 -13.58 17.73 6.37
N LEU A 20 -13.55 17.05 5.22
CA LEU A 20 -12.77 17.39 4.03
C LEU A 20 -13.62 17.92 2.86
N SER A 21 -14.93 18.05 3.03
CA SER A 21 -15.86 18.46 1.96
C SER A 21 -15.61 19.88 1.44
N HIS A 22 -14.93 20.72 2.21
CA HIS A 22 -14.56 22.09 1.85
C HIS A 22 -13.28 22.18 1.00
N VAL A 23 -12.55 21.07 0.83
CA VAL A 23 -11.27 21.03 0.10
C VAL A 23 -11.53 20.95 -1.40
N GLU A 24 -11.00 21.93 -2.15
CA GLU A 24 -11.06 21.91 -3.61
C GLU A 24 -10.28 20.70 -4.15
N GLY A 25 -10.87 19.95 -5.11
CA GLY A 25 -10.27 18.71 -5.60
C GLY A 25 -10.19 17.59 -4.57
N GLY A 26 -11.07 17.60 -3.56
CA GLY A 26 -11.01 16.78 -2.36
C GLY A 26 -11.04 15.26 -2.53
N THR A 27 -11.33 14.73 -3.73
CA THR A 27 -11.44 13.27 -3.95
C THR A 27 -10.20 12.50 -3.49
N LEU A 28 -9.01 12.91 -3.92
CA LEU A 28 -7.74 12.28 -3.52
C LEU A 28 -7.49 12.41 -2.01
N VAL A 29 -7.77 13.57 -1.46
CA VAL A 29 -7.55 13.85 -0.04
C VAL A 29 -8.46 12.97 0.83
N MET A 30 -9.72 12.81 0.44
CA MET A 30 -10.68 11.93 1.13
C MET A 30 -10.28 10.45 1.03
N LEU A 31 -9.84 10.00 -0.17
CA LEU A 31 -9.37 8.62 -0.37
C LEU A 31 -8.13 8.33 0.50
N HIS A 32 -7.18 9.25 0.59
CA HIS A 32 -6.01 9.13 1.47
C HIS A 32 -6.41 9.08 2.95
N ALA A 33 -7.27 9.99 3.41
CA ALA A 33 -7.71 10.02 4.81
C ALA A 33 -8.45 8.73 5.22
N LEU A 34 -9.27 8.18 4.32
CA LEU A 34 -9.93 6.89 4.55
C LEU A 34 -8.91 5.74 4.62
N GLN A 35 -7.93 5.73 3.71
CA GLN A 35 -6.86 4.71 3.73
C GLN A 35 -5.98 4.81 4.98
N GLU A 36 -5.70 6.02 5.47
CA GLU A 36 -4.96 6.22 6.73
C GLU A 36 -5.73 5.69 7.93
N ALA A 37 -7.05 5.93 7.99
CA ALA A 37 -7.88 5.46 9.10
C ALA A 37 -8.10 3.93 9.09
N PHE A 38 -8.45 3.38 7.93
CA PHE A 38 -8.90 1.98 7.79
C PHE A 38 -7.85 1.04 7.19
N GLY A 39 -6.71 1.56 6.70
CA GLY A 39 -5.65 0.78 6.04
C GLY A 39 -5.95 0.45 4.57
N TYR A 40 -7.13 0.81 4.07
CA TYR A 40 -7.60 0.63 2.70
C TYR A 40 -8.74 1.60 2.42
N VAL A 41 -9.17 1.72 1.16
CA VAL A 41 -10.39 2.47 0.80
C VAL A 41 -11.58 1.51 0.73
N PRO A 42 -12.52 1.58 1.69
CA PRO A 42 -13.70 0.72 1.69
C PRO A 42 -14.62 1.04 0.50
N GLN A 43 -15.10 0.02 -0.20
CA GLN A 43 -16.01 0.20 -1.35
C GLN A 43 -17.26 1.04 -1.03
N PRO A 44 -17.90 0.91 0.15
CA PRO A 44 -19.03 1.76 0.53
C PRO A 44 -18.70 3.25 0.63
N ALA A 45 -17.43 3.64 0.81
CA ALA A 45 -17.02 5.04 0.87
C ALA A 45 -17.10 5.74 -0.50
N ILE A 46 -17.00 5.02 -1.61
CA ILE A 46 -17.03 5.59 -2.97
C ILE A 46 -18.31 6.39 -3.24
N PRO A 47 -19.54 5.84 -3.04
CA PRO A 47 -20.75 6.62 -3.19
C PRO A 47 -20.88 7.76 -2.18
N MET A 48 -20.32 7.64 -0.99
CA MET A 48 -20.35 8.70 0.03
C MET A 48 -19.51 9.90 -0.41
N ILE A 49 -18.30 9.68 -0.93
CA ILE A 49 -17.44 10.73 -1.51
C ILE A 49 -18.15 11.38 -2.71
N ALA A 50 -18.73 10.56 -3.61
CA ALA A 50 -19.45 11.06 -4.78
C ALA A 50 -20.58 12.01 -4.37
N GLN A 51 -21.36 11.64 -3.37
CA GLN A 51 -22.42 12.50 -2.82
C GLN A 51 -21.87 13.78 -2.20
N ALA A 52 -20.83 13.68 -1.38
CA ALA A 52 -20.25 14.84 -0.67
C ALA A 52 -19.66 15.89 -1.63
N LEU A 53 -19.09 15.44 -2.75
CA LEU A 53 -18.45 16.32 -3.76
C LEU A 53 -19.34 16.63 -4.97
N ASN A 54 -20.59 16.16 -4.99
CA ASN A 54 -21.50 16.25 -6.15
C ASN A 54 -20.87 15.72 -7.45
N LEU A 55 -20.21 14.56 -7.36
CA LEU A 55 -19.61 13.82 -8.46
C LEU A 55 -20.41 12.54 -8.74
N SER A 56 -20.19 11.95 -9.91
CA SER A 56 -20.68 10.60 -10.17
C SER A 56 -19.84 9.55 -9.47
N ARG A 57 -20.43 8.39 -9.16
CA ARG A 57 -19.68 7.23 -8.61
C ARG A 57 -18.56 6.78 -9.55
N ALA A 58 -18.77 6.91 -10.87
CA ALA A 58 -17.79 6.52 -11.87
C ALA A 58 -16.54 7.42 -11.82
N GLU A 59 -16.70 8.74 -11.61
CA GLU A 59 -15.57 9.66 -11.46
C GLU A 59 -14.75 9.31 -10.23
N VAL A 60 -15.38 9.13 -9.07
CA VAL A 60 -14.66 8.76 -7.82
C VAL A 60 -14.01 7.39 -7.95
N HIS A 61 -14.70 6.40 -8.50
CA HIS A 61 -14.16 5.07 -8.76
C HIS A 61 -12.99 5.12 -9.76
N GLY A 62 -13.08 5.97 -10.78
CA GLY A 62 -11.99 6.20 -11.73
C GLY A 62 -10.73 6.73 -11.05
N VAL A 63 -10.85 7.69 -10.15
CA VAL A 63 -9.71 8.19 -9.35
C VAL A 63 -9.15 7.07 -8.45
N PHE A 64 -10.01 6.36 -7.72
CA PHE A 64 -9.62 5.26 -6.84
C PHE A 64 -8.84 4.16 -7.55
N THR A 65 -9.25 3.76 -8.76
CA THR A 65 -8.60 2.69 -9.51
C THR A 65 -7.39 3.16 -10.32
N PHE A 66 -7.30 4.45 -10.65
CA PHE A 66 -6.17 5.02 -11.36
C PHE A 66 -4.88 5.03 -10.51
N TYR A 67 -5.00 5.36 -9.24
CA TYR A 67 -3.86 5.40 -8.33
C TYR A 67 -3.67 4.05 -7.64
N HIS A 68 -2.64 3.30 -8.03
CA HIS A 68 -2.34 1.96 -7.52
C HIS A 68 -1.93 1.91 -6.05
N ASP A 69 -1.65 3.06 -5.42
CA ASP A 69 -1.37 3.14 -3.98
C ASP A 69 -2.62 2.99 -3.12
N PHE A 70 -3.82 3.16 -3.71
CA PHE A 70 -5.06 2.90 -2.98
C PHE A 70 -5.33 1.41 -2.91
N ARG A 71 -5.40 0.90 -1.69
CA ARG A 71 -5.67 -0.51 -1.41
C ARG A 71 -7.17 -0.79 -1.44
N HIS A 72 -7.51 -1.93 -2.04
CA HIS A 72 -8.89 -2.44 -2.08
C HIS A 72 -9.21 -3.30 -0.86
N GLU A 73 -8.19 -3.77 -0.15
CA GLU A 73 -8.26 -4.59 1.05
C GLU A 73 -7.21 -4.11 2.06
N PRO A 74 -7.42 -4.34 3.38
CA PRO A 74 -6.43 -4.00 4.38
C PRO A 74 -5.11 -4.73 4.13
N ALA A 75 -4.00 -4.02 4.22
CA ALA A 75 -2.68 -4.65 4.21
C ALA A 75 -2.49 -5.61 5.39
N GLY A 76 -1.47 -6.44 5.31
CA GLY A 76 -0.96 -7.18 6.46
C GLY A 76 -0.39 -6.23 7.53
N ARG A 77 0.03 -6.83 8.65
CA ARG A 77 0.63 -6.09 9.75
C ARG A 77 1.90 -5.32 9.33
N HIS A 78 2.67 -5.91 8.43
CA HIS A 78 3.88 -5.35 7.85
C HIS A 78 3.74 -5.25 6.33
N VAL A 79 4.29 -4.20 5.75
CA VAL A 79 4.30 -3.99 4.30
C VAL A 79 5.75 -3.96 3.82
N LEU A 80 6.13 -4.99 3.08
CA LEU A 80 7.42 -5.09 2.41
C LEU A 80 7.26 -4.68 0.95
N LYS A 81 7.89 -3.56 0.57
CA LYS A 81 7.90 -3.07 -0.82
C LYS A 81 9.26 -3.33 -1.46
N LEU A 82 9.25 -3.94 -2.65
CA LEU A 82 10.45 -4.17 -3.45
C LEU A 82 10.47 -3.23 -4.65
N CYS A 83 11.56 -2.51 -4.85
CA CYS A 83 11.70 -1.61 -5.98
C CYS A 83 11.84 -2.39 -7.28
N ARG A 84 10.94 -2.10 -8.24
CA ARG A 84 10.85 -2.72 -9.56
C ARG A 84 11.18 -1.75 -10.69
N ALA A 85 11.84 -0.63 -10.37
CA ALA A 85 12.30 0.33 -11.38
C ALA A 85 13.62 -0.12 -12.03
N GLU A 86 13.93 0.48 -13.19
CA GLU A 86 15.02 0.12 -14.10
C GLU A 86 16.35 -0.20 -13.40
N ALA A 87 16.87 0.72 -12.57
CA ALA A 87 18.16 0.54 -11.91
C ALA A 87 18.15 -0.68 -10.95
N CYS A 88 17.04 -0.93 -10.27
CA CYS A 88 16.88 -2.08 -9.37
C CYS A 88 16.76 -3.39 -10.16
N GLN A 89 16.06 -3.40 -11.30
CA GLN A 89 16.00 -4.55 -12.19
C GLN A 89 17.39 -4.88 -12.75
N ALA A 90 18.08 -3.88 -13.27
CA ALA A 90 19.45 -4.05 -13.81
C ALA A 90 20.44 -4.56 -12.75
N ALA A 91 20.23 -4.24 -11.48
CA ALA A 91 21.05 -4.69 -10.36
C ALA A 91 20.58 -6.04 -9.74
N GLY A 92 19.72 -6.80 -10.42
CA GLY A 92 19.27 -8.13 -9.98
C GLY A 92 17.98 -8.12 -9.14
N GLY A 93 17.21 -7.02 -9.14
CA GLY A 93 15.97 -6.89 -8.40
C GLY A 93 14.91 -7.93 -8.74
N ASP A 94 14.91 -8.47 -9.96
CA ASP A 94 13.98 -9.52 -10.38
C ASP A 94 14.22 -10.84 -9.64
N ALA A 95 15.48 -11.23 -9.47
CA ALA A 95 15.84 -12.42 -8.70
C ALA A 95 15.45 -12.26 -7.23
N LEU A 96 15.67 -11.07 -6.64
CA LEU A 96 15.26 -10.78 -5.26
C LEU A 96 13.74 -10.80 -5.09
N ALA A 97 12.99 -10.31 -6.07
CA ALA A 97 11.52 -10.38 -6.04
C ALA A 97 11.04 -11.84 -6.08
N ALA A 98 11.59 -12.66 -6.97
CA ALA A 98 11.27 -14.09 -7.04
C ALA A 98 11.64 -14.81 -5.72
N HIS A 99 12.77 -14.46 -5.12
CA HIS A 99 13.19 -15.00 -3.82
C HIS A 99 12.20 -14.62 -2.70
N ALA A 100 11.76 -13.36 -2.65
CA ALA A 100 10.76 -12.90 -1.66
C ALA A 100 9.41 -13.62 -1.84
N GLU A 101 8.95 -13.77 -3.08
CA GLU A 101 7.73 -14.52 -3.39
C GLU A 101 7.81 -15.97 -2.91
N ALA A 102 8.93 -16.64 -3.16
CA ALA A 102 9.15 -18.01 -2.71
C ALA A 102 9.22 -18.11 -1.18
N SER A 103 9.93 -17.19 -0.52
CA SER A 103 10.11 -17.18 0.93
C SER A 103 8.80 -16.90 1.69
N LEU A 104 7.93 -16.05 1.13
CA LEU A 104 6.64 -15.68 1.73
C LEU A 104 5.47 -16.58 1.26
N GLY A 105 5.67 -17.38 0.19
CA GLY A 105 4.62 -18.20 -0.41
C GLY A 105 3.49 -17.41 -1.08
N ILE A 106 3.76 -16.15 -1.48
CA ILE A 106 2.79 -15.25 -2.12
C ILE A 106 3.42 -14.56 -3.32
N LYS A 107 2.58 -13.94 -4.15
CA LYS A 107 3.03 -13.10 -5.27
C LYS A 107 3.09 -11.63 -4.87
N LEU A 108 3.86 -10.82 -5.61
CA LEU A 108 3.79 -9.36 -5.51
C LEU A 108 2.35 -8.87 -5.63
N GLY A 109 1.97 -7.92 -4.79
CA GLY A 109 0.61 -7.40 -4.68
C GLY A 109 -0.30 -8.19 -3.74
N HIS A 110 0.21 -9.23 -3.06
CA HIS A 110 -0.61 -10.08 -2.19
C HIS A 110 -0.15 -10.04 -0.72
N THR A 111 -1.04 -10.50 0.14
CA THR A 111 -0.84 -10.61 1.59
C THR A 111 -0.78 -12.08 1.99
N THR A 112 0.11 -12.43 2.92
CA THR A 112 0.20 -13.79 3.49
C THR A 112 -1.10 -14.22 4.15
N ALA A 113 -1.39 -15.53 4.14
CA ALA A 113 -2.64 -16.07 4.68
C ALA A 113 -2.85 -15.74 6.18
N ASP A 114 -1.77 -15.60 6.93
CA ASP A 114 -1.76 -15.18 8.34
C ASP A 114 -1.90 -13.66 8.53
N ARG A 115 -2.00 -12.92 7.43
CA ARG A 115 -2.11 -11.45 7.37
C ARG A 115 -0.95 -10.71 8.05
N ARG A 116 0.20 -11.33 8.17
CA ARG A 116 1.38 -10.67 8.74
C ARG A 116 2.07 -9.76 7.74
N VAL A 117 2.28 -10.23 6.51
CA VAL A 117 3.09 -9.52 5.51
C VAL A 117 2.30 -9.29 4.23
N THR A 118 2.30 -8.04 3.75
CA THR A 118 1.92 -7.69 2.38
C THR A 118 3.18 -7.41 1.59
N LEU A 119 3.34 -8.09 0.44
CA LEU A 119 4.45 -7.88 -0.48
C LEU A 119 3.99 -7.01 -1.65
N GLU A 120 4.51 -5.80 -1.78
CA GLU A 120 4.11 -4.83 -2.81
C GLU A 120 5.27 -4.47 -3.75
N PRO A 121 5.02 -4.22 -5.05
CA PRO A 121 5.98 -3.54 -5.90
C PRO A 121 5.99 -2.04 -5.60
N ILE A 122 7.14 -1.39 -5.77
CA ILE A 122 7.26 0.07 -5.81
C ILE A 122 8.18 0.47 -6.96
N TYR A 123 7.87 1.61 -7.58
CA TYR A 123 8.60 2.07 -8.75
C TYR A 123 9.42 3.32 -8.42
N CYS A 124 10.59 3.04 -7.83
CA CYS A 124 11.64 3.93 -7.37
C CYS A 124 11.47 4.50 -5.95
N LEU A 125 12.43 4.12 -5.10
CA LEU A 125 12.59 4.65 -3.73
C LEU A 125 13.62 5.80 -3.64
N GLY A 126 14.12 6.28 -4.80
CA GLY A 126 15.19 7.30 -4.84
C GLY A 126 16.58 6.74 -4.53
N LEU A 127 16.75 5.42 -4.35
CA LEU A 127 18.00 4.76 -3.98
C LEU A 127 18.73 4.11 -5.19
N CYS A 128 18.60 4.66 -6.40
CA CYS A 128 19.15 4.07 -7.62
C CYS A 128 20.68 3.87 -7.55
N ALA A 129 21.40 4.77 -6.90
CA ALA A 129 22.85 4.65 -6.69
C ALA A 129 23.24 3.51 -5.74
N THR A 130 22.31 2.99 -4.97
CA THR A 130 22.48 1.87 -4.03
C THR A 130 21.48 0.75 -4.32
N ALA A 131 21.14 0.56 -5.59
CA ALA A 131 20.27 -0.52 -6.07
C ALA A 131 20.90 -1.90 -5.78
N PRO A 132 20.08 -2.96 -5.62
CA PRO A 132 18.61 -2.96 -5.48
C PRO A 132 18.14 -2.42 -4.12
N SER A 133 16.86 -2.01 -4.04
CA SER A 133 16.31 -1.41 -2.82
C SER A 133 14.95 -1.96 -2.44
N ALA A 134 14.65 -1.91 -1.15
CA ALA A 134 13.39 -2.29 -0.54
C ALA A 134 12.96 -1.27 0.50
N MET A 135 11.69 -1.36 0.93
CA MET A 135 11.17 -0.61 2.06
C MET A 135 10.31 -1.53 2.93
N LEU A 136 10.59 -1.60 4.22
CA LEU A 136 9.76 -2.28 5.21
C LEU A 136 9.14 -1.23 6.13
N ASP A 137 7.82 -1.12 6.13
CA ASP A 137 7.05 -0.19 6.99
C ASP A 137 7.57 1.26 6.96
N GLY A 138 7.92 1.75 5.78
CA GLY A 138 8.48 3.10 5.57
C GLY A 138 9.99 3.20 5.74
N ARG A 139 10.67 2.20 6.32
CA ARG A 139 12.14 2.16 6.44
C ARG A 139 12.77 1.65 5.15
N VAL A 140 13.52 2.50 4.47
CA VAL A 140 14.18 2.18 3.20
C VAL A 140 15.53 1.48 3.41
N VAL A 141 15.85 0.52 2.53
CA VAL A 141 17.08 -0.27 2.55
C VAL A 141 17.62 -0.38 1.13
N GLY A 142 18.84 0.11 0.90
CA GLY A 142 19.59 -0.06 -0.35
C GLY A 142 20.60 -1.19 -0.28
N ARG A 143 21.28 -1.47 -1.42
CA ARG A 143 22.24 -2.57 -1.57
C ARG A 143 21.66 -3.89 -1.05
N LEU A 144 20.44 -4.19 -1.49
CA LEU A 144 19.72 -5.37 -1.06
C LEU A 144 20.39 -6.63 -1.62
N THR A 145 20.70 -7.57 -0.75
CA THR A 145 21.16 -8.93 -1.09
C THR A 145 20.11 -9.92 -0.59
N GLU A 146 20.19 -11.19 -1.03
CA GLU A 146 19.30 -12.25 -0.54
C GLU A 146 19.32 -12.33 0.99
N GLN A 147 20.51 -12.30 1.61
CA GLN A 147 20.66 -12.35 3.07
C GLN A 147 19.96 -11.16 3.79
N ARG A 148 20.08 -9.95 3.20
CA ARG A 148 19.43 -8.77 3.76
C ARG A 148 17.92 -8.82 3.56
N LEU A 149 17.46 -9.37 2.44
CA LEU A 149 16.05 -9.61 2.17
C LEU A 149 15.47 -10.64 3.15
N ASP A 150 16.17 -11.75 3.40
CA ASP A 150 15.77 -12.77 4.38
C ASP A 150 15.64 -12.18 5.79
N ALA A 151 16.55 -11.27 6.16
CA ALA A 151 16.47 -10.57 7.43
C ALA A 151 15.21 -9.67 7.51
N LEU A 152 14.86 -8.96 6.43
CA LEU A 152 13.63 -8.15 6.35
C LEU A 152 12.37 -9.03 6.41
N VAL A 153 12.36 -10.15 5.69
CA VAL A 153 11.25 -11.12 5.72
C VAL A 153 11.08 -11.69 7.13
N THR A 154 12.18 -12.09 7.77
CA THR A 154 12.15 -12.61 9.16
C THR A 154 11.64 -11.55 10.14
N GLU A 155 12.04 -10.29 9.98
CA GLU A 155 11.56 -9.16 10.79
C GLU A 155 10.06 -8.98 10.62
N ALA A 156 9.57 -9.01 9.37
CA ALA A 156 8.15 -8.83 9.04
C ALA A 156 7.24 -10.00 9.47
N GLN A 157 7.80 -11.19 9.67
CA GLN A 157 7.05 -12.37 10.13
C GLN A 157 6.94 -12.49 11.66
N ARG A 158 7.60 -11.63 12.42
CA ARG A 158 7.51 -11.61 13.90
C ARG A 158 6.26 -10.89 14.39
#